data_dc1d025ba9ca3df47eddbbd6738a9c98
#
_entry.id   dc1d025ba9ca3df47eddbbd6738a9c98
#
_cell.length_a   1.000
_cell.length_b   1.000
_cell.length_c   1.000
_cell.angle_alpha   90.00
_cell.angle_beta   90.00
_cell.angle_gamma   90.00
#
_symmetry.space_group_name_H-M   'P 1'
#
loop_
_entity.id
_entity.type
_entity.pdbx_description
1 polymer ?
#
loop_
_entity_poly.entity_id
_entity_poly.type
_entity_poly.pdbx_seq_one_letter_code
_entity_poly.pdbx_strand_id
1 'polypeptide(L)'
;MELEHWPPLHTVSSPTAFFSPQNSWYLFFTRLYFKTKELYQKVPARKDGENPFLHPLNTVRNLQKAGVTDNITLCAGLLHDFIEEEVDIYKREHQIPKTSAGRALLDEYEEKVFARFRQEVLDLGRKITTPRGSCSQLLEMVHLLTRHKRHFYYRYISEIFNCPDSLRKERVLQVKLADRMHNLLCVDCFSGEQRIYQCFKSLFILNNAKRFLVECRQKKHQCHAATEKLFKKCSKATYDAFLIICRSASVKEIAVVQAMVELAFHKFAIEKEGLCKVTQVNEREMHPMRLFHAVVRKYDARLTHESDKFELMKKQEMAYCKRFFADYKFTPEQLQALIDYKDAYALKEVVARLLYDPDYIISGFLAQELSKEGRIKKH
;
A
#
# COMPACT_ATOMS: atom_id res chain seq x y z
N MET A 1 2.64 -19.64 -14.84
CA MET A 1 2.22 -19.93 -13.45
C MET A 1 1.02 -19.03 -13.18
N GLU A 2 -0.19 -19.59 -13.16
CA GLU A 2 -1.39 -18.84 -12.80
C GLU A 2 -1.26 -18.44 -11.34
N LEU A 3 -1.24 -17.15 -11.09
CA LEU A 3 -1.19 -16.60 -9.74
C LEU A 3 -2.61 -16.68 -9.18
N GLU A 4 -2.87 -17.73 -8.41
CA GLU A 4 -4.16 -17.92 -7.76
C GLU A 4 -4.44 -16.79 -6.77
N HIS A 5 -5.26 -15.82 -7.20
CA HIS A 5 -5.77 -14.77 -6.34
C HIS A 5 -6.97 -15.28 -5.53
N TRP A 6 -7.11 -14.75 -4.34
CA TRP A 6 -8.35 -14.97 -3.61
C TRP A 6 -9.46 -14.13 -4.23
N PRO A 7 -10.53 -14.76 -4.76
CA PRO A 7 -11.60 -13.99 -5.38
C PRO A 7 -12.23 -13.04 -4.33
N PRO A 8 -12.44 -11.76 -4.68
CA PRO A 8 -13.07 -10.80 -3.78
C PRO A 8 -14.55 -11.14 -3.56
N LEU A 9 -15.13 -10.55 -2.51
CA LEU A 9 -16.58 -10.48 -2.33
C LEU A 9 -17.12 -9.42 -3.29
N HIS A 10 -18.16 -9.75 -4.02
CA HIS A 10 -18.90 -8.81 -4.87
C HIS A 10 -20.26 -8.42 -4.28
N THR A 11 -20.65 -9.06 -3.19
CA THR A 11 -21.89 -8.77 -2.45
C THR A 11 -21.63 -8.67 -0.96
N VAL A 12 -22.38 -7.81 -0.30
CA VAL A 12 -22.28 -7.60 1.16
C VAL A 12 -22.76 -8.84 1.89
N SER A 13 -21.83 -9.55 2.51
CA SER A 13 -22.11 -10.75 3.30
C SER A 13 -22.56 -10.38 4.72
N SER A 14 -23.38 -11.22 5.35
CA SER A 14 -23.81 -11.02 6.74
C SER A 14 -22.66 -11.21 7.75
N PRO A 15 -22.77 -10.72 9.01
CA PRO A 15 -21.75 -10.96 10.04
C PRO A 15 -21.45 -12.44 10.28
N THR A 16 -22.42 -13.33 10.09
CA THR A 16 -22.25 -14.79 10.24
C THR A 16 -21.28 -15.41 9.26
N ALA A 17 -21.01 -14.75 8.12
CA ALA A 17 -20.00 -15.18 7.16
C ALA A 17 -18.54 -15.01 7.70
N PHE A 18 -18.36 -14.16 8.72
CA PHE A 18 -17.05 -13.84 9.29
C PHE A 18 -16.88 -14.40 10.71
N PHE A 19 -17.93 -14.41 11.51
CA PHE A 19 -17.91 -14.92 12.87
C PHE A 19 -19.08 -15.87 13.10
N SER A 20 -18.75 -17.09 13.58
CA SER A 20 -19.80 -18.01 14.03
C SER A 20 -20.58 -17.42 15.19
N PRO A 21 -21.91 -17.59 15.27
CA PRO A 21 -22.71 -17.19 16.42
C PRO A 21 -22.24 -17.77 17.75
N GLN A 22 -21.52 -18.92 17.73
CA GLN A 22 -20.95 -19.56 18.91
C GLN A 22 -19.63 -18.89 19.36
N ASN A 23 -19.03 -18.03 18.52
CA ASN A 23 -17.83 -17.29 18.91
C ASN A 23 -18.20 -16.22 19.96
N SER A 24 -17.45 -16.16 21.07
CA SER A 24 -17.68 -15.17 22.13
C SER A 24 -17.59 -13.71 21.65
N TRP A 25 -16.95 -13.46 20.52
CA TRP A 25 -16.83 -12.13 19.89
C TRP A 25 -17.92 -11.84 18.86
N TYR A 26 -18.81 -12.77 18.56
CA TYR A 26 -19.84 -12.61 17.52
C TYR A 26 -20.70 -11.36 17.73
N LEU A 27 -21.20 -11.15 18.93
CA LEU A 27 -22.04 -9.98 19.24
C LEU A 27 -21.25 -8.67 19.13
N PHE A 28 -20.00 -8.68 19.61
CA PHE A 28 -19.12 -7.52 19.52
C PHE A 28 -18.80 -7.17 18.05
N PHE A 29 -18.38 -8.16 17.25
CA PHE A 29 -18.15 -7.99 15.82
C PHE A 29 -19.40 -7.53 15.08
N THR A 30 -20.56 -8.11 15.38
CA THR A 30 -21.84 -7.76 14.76
C THR A 30 -22.21 -6.30 15.00
N ARG A 31 -22.00 -5.78 16.21
CA ARG A 31 -22.22 -4.36 16.52
C ARG A 31 -21.27 -3.44 15.76
N LEU A 32 -20.00 -3.79 15.71
CA LEU A 32 -19.01 -3.05 14.92
C LEU A 32 -19.33 -3.11 13.41
N TYR A 33 -19.77 -4.26 12.92
CA TYR A 33 -20.18 -4.46 11.53
C TYR A 33 -21.32 -3.50 11.13
N PHE A 34 -22.41 -3.46 11.90
CA PHE A 34 -23.54 -2.58 11.56
C PHE A 34 -23.16 -1.11 11.67
N LYS A 35 -22.36 -0.74 12.66
CA LYS A 35 -21.84 0.63 12.79
C LYS A 35 -20.96 1.03 11.58
N THR A 36 -20.08 0.15 11.16
CA THR A 36 -19.24 0.39 9.97
C THR A 36 -20.10 0.46 8.70
N LYS A 37 -21.06 -0.45 8.55
CA LYS A 37 -21.99 -0.46 7.42
C LYS A 37 -22.78 0.85 7.31
N GLU A 38 -23.28 1.39 8.42
CA GLU A 38 -23.98 2.66 8.46
C GLU A 38 -23.09 3.84 8.00
N LEU A 39 -21.84 3.89 8.49
CA LEU A 39 -20.87 4.89 8.03
C LEU A 39 -20.66 4.81 6.52
N TYR A 40 -20.45 3.60 6.00
CA TYR A 40 -20.16 3.38 4.58
C TYR A 40 -21.34 3.65 3.64
N GLN A 41 -22.57 3.78 4.15
CA GLN A 41 -23.70 4.28 3.35
C GLN A 41 -23.49 5.73 2.89
N LYS A 42 -22.66 6.52 3.61
CA LYS A 42 -22.31 7.91 3.27
C LYS A 42 -21.04 8.03 2.43
N VAL A 43 -20.31 6.93 2.25
CA VAL A 43 -19.09 6.89 1.43
C VAL A 43 -19.50 6.72 -0.04
N PRO A 44 -18.95 7.51 -0.97
CA PRO A 44 -19.25 7.36 -2.39
C PRO A 44 -18.77 6.00 -2.91
N ALA A 45 -19.41 5.52 -3.98
CA ALA A 45 -18.98 4.32 -4.67
C ALA A 45 -17.48 4.39 -5.01
N ARG A 46 -16.81 3.25 -4.98
CA ARG A 46 -15.40 3.14 -5.39
C ARG A 46 -15.26 3.48 -6.88
N LYS A 47 -14.03 3.67 -7.34
CA LYS A 47 -13.74 4.03 -8.75
C LYS A 47 -14.23 2.97 -9.76
N ASP A 48 -14.33 1.72 -9.34
CA ASP A 48 -14.88 0.60 -10.11
C ASP A 48 -16.41 0.49 -10.02
N GLY A 49 -17.07 1.38 -9.29
CA GLY A 49 -18.50 1.35 -9.03
C GLY A 49 -18.91 0.39 -7.91
N GLU A 50 -17.98 -0.32 -7.28
CA GLU A 50 -18.28 -1.23 -6.17
C GLU A 50 -18.82 -0.49 -4.94
N ASN A 51 -19.66 -1.21 -4.18
CA ASN A 51 -20.10 -0.76 -2.85
C ASN A 51 -18.88 -0.59 -1.93
N PRO A 52 -18.62 0.61 -1.39
CA PRO A 52 -17.42 0.87 -0.60
C PRO A 52 -17.30 0.00 0.64
N PHE A 53 -18.41 -0.48 1.22
CA PHE A 53 -18.39 -1.38 2.37
C PHE A 53 -17.78 -2.76 2.05
N LEU A 54 -17.70 -3.15 0.78
CA LEU A 54 -17.00 -4.39 0.38
C LEU A 54 -15.50 -4.34 0.70
N HIS A 55 -14.90 -3.15 0.77
CA HIS A 55 -13.48 -3.02 1.08
C HIS A 55 -13.10 -3.57 2.48
N PRO A 56 -13.68 -3.09 3.58
CA PRO A 56 -13.38 -3.67 4.89
C PRO A 56 -13.78 -5.14 5.00
N LEU A 57 -14.86 -5.58 4.35
CA LEU A 57 -15.27 -6.98 4.35
C LEU A 57 -14.24 -7.88 3.62
N ASN A 58 -13.73 -7.44 2.48
CA ASN A 58 -12.68 -8.15 1.76
C ASN A 58 -11.36 -8.17 2.56
N THR A 59 -11.06 -7.14 3.31
CA THR A 59 -9.91 -7.12 4.22
C THR A 59 -10.04 -8.19 5.30
N VAL A 60 -11.19 -8.29 5.99
CA VAL A 60 -11.46 -9.36 6.96
C VAL A 60 -11.38 -10.74 6.32
N ARG A 61 -12.00 -10.92 5.15
CA ARG A 61 -11.96 -12.19 4.41
C ARG A 61 -10.55 -12.62 4.04
N ASN A 62 -9.70 -11.68 3.59
CA ASN A 62 -8.32 -11.97 3.26
C ASN A 62 -7.52 -12.40 4.50
N LEU A 63 -7.75 -11.77 5.65
CA LEU A 63 -7.18 -12.19 6.93
C LEU A 63 -7.57 -13.63 7.27
N GLN A 64 -8.86 -13.96 7.20
CA GLN A 64 -9.35 -15.31 7.48
C GLN A 64 -8.78 -16.35 6.51
N LYS A 65 -8.73 -16.07 5.21
CA LYS A 65 -8.12 -16.95 4.20
C LYS A 65 -6.62 -17.16 4.41
N ALA A 66 -5.97 -16.19 5.04
CA ALA A 66 -4.58 -16.35 5.45
C ALA A 66 -4.41 -17.27 6.67
N GLY A 67 -5.48 -17.49 7.43
CA GLY A 67 -5.47 -18.27 8.67
C GLY A 67 -5.37 -17.41 9.92
N VAL A 68 -5.69 -16.11 9.84
CA VAL A 68 -5.80 -15.26 11.03
C VAL A 68 -7.07 -15.64 11.79
N THR A 69 -6.90 -16.09 13.04
CA THR A 69 -7.99 -16.48 13.96
C THR A 69 -8.15 -15.49 15.12
N ASP A 70 -7.21 -14.55 15.27
CA ASP A 70 -7.27 -13.55 16.34
C ASP A 70 -8.42 -12.57 16.11
N ASN A 71 -9.37 -12.58 17.01
CA ASN A 71 -10.60 -11.79 16.91
C ASN A 71 -10.31 -10.27 16.90
N ILE A 72 -9.28 -9.80 17.62
CA ILE A 72 -8.89 -8.39 17.64
C ILE A 72 -8.40 -7.97 16.25
N THR A 73 -7.57 -8.78 15.61
CA THR A 73 -7.05 -8.50 14.26
C THR A 73 -8.17 -8.49 13.21
N LEU A 74 -9.12 -9.42 13.31
CA LEU A 74 -10.29 -9.42 12.41
C LEU A 74 -11.19 -8.18 12.61
N CYS A 75 -11.43 -7.77 13.86
CA CYS A 75 -12.16 -6.52 14.14
C CYS A 75 -11.38 -5.29 13.64
N ALA A 76 -10.05 -5.27 13.82
CA ALA A 76 -9.21 -4.18 13.28
C ALA A 76 -9.26 -4.14 11.75
N GLY A 77 -9.32 -5.29 11.07
CA GLY A 77 -9.53 -5.39 9.63
C GLY A 77 -10.85 -4.77 9.15
N LEU A 78 -11.92 -4.91 9.93
CA LEU A 78 -13.21 -4.27 9.65
C LEU A 78 -13.15 -2.74 9.83
N LEU A 79 -12.36 -2.27 10.80
CA LEU A 79 -12.34 -0.88 11.26
C LEU A 79 -11.17 -0.06 10.70
N HIS A 80 -10.30 -0.65 9.88
CA HIS A 80 -9.01 -0.05 9.53
C HIS A 80 -9.08 1.34 8.89
N ASP A 81 -10.13 1.62 8.13
CA ASP A 81 -10.38 2.91 7.49
C ASP A 81 -11.54 3.69 8.14
N PHE A 82 -12.14 3.19 9.24
CA PHE A 82 -13.34 3.76 9.83
C PHE A 82 -13.18 5.25 10.17
N ILE A 83 -12.09 5.60 10.84
CA ILE A 83 -11.79 6.99 11.23
C ILE A 83 -11.49 7.85 10.00
N GLU A 84 -10.70 7.32 9.04
CA GLU A 84 -10.37 8.04 7.80
C GLU A 84 -11.62 8.38 6.99
N GLU A 85 -12.53 7.45 6.84
CA GLU A 85 -13.78 7.64 6.09
C GLU A 85 -14.71 8.66 6.77
N GLU A 86 -14.82 8.62 8.10
CA GLU A 86 -15.65 9.59 8.82
C GLU A 86 -15.09 11.02 8.65
N VAL A 87 -13.77 11.18 8.71
CA VAL A 87 -13.11 12.47 8.45
C VAL A 87 -13.28 12.92 6.99
N ASP A 88 -13.22 11.99 6.03
CA ASP A 88 -13.41 12.30 4.62
C ASP A 88 -14.88 12.65 4.27
N ILE A 89 -15.85 12.05 4.97
CA ILE A 89 -17.27 12.45 4.90
C ILE A 89 -17.42 13.89 5.40
N TYR A 90 -16.92 14.19 6.61
CA TYR A 90 -16.96 15.54 7.17
C TYR A 90 -16.33 16.58 6.24
N LYS A 91 -15.16 16.26 5.68
CA LYS A 91 -14.48 17.12 4.71
C LYS A 91 -15.33 17.46 3.50
N ARG A 92 -16.07 16.47 2.96
CA ARG A 92 -16.96 16.67 1.80
C ARG A 92 -18.18 17.49 2.17
N GLU A 93 -18.85 17.14 3.26
CA GLU A 93 -20.07 17.81 3.70
C GLU A 93 -19.85 19.28 4.03
N HIS A 94 -18.67 19.62 4.61
CA HIS A 94 -18.30 21.00 4.98
C HIS A 94 -17.39 21.69 3.95
N GLN A 95 -17.12 21.05 2.81
CA GLN A 95 -16.28 21.60 1.72
C GLN A 95 -14.93 22.14 2.19
N ILE A 96 -14.29 21.46 3.17
CA ILE A 96 -13.05 21.89 3.80
C ILE A 96 -11.93 22.03 2.75
N PRO A 97 -11.30 23.20 2.59
CA PRO A 97 -10.30 23.43 1.57
C PRO A 97 -8.98 22.74 1.87
N LYS A 98 -8.17 22.48 0.82
CA LYS A 98 -6.84 21.86 0.94
C LYS A 98 -5.75 22.86 1.38
N THR A 99 -6.05 23.70 2.36
CA THR A 99 -5.13 24.68 2.97
C THR A 99 -4.57 24.16 4.30
N SER A 100 -3.59 24.88 4.87
CA SER A 100 -3.08 24.57 6.21
C SER A 100 -4.18 24.70 7.28
N ALA A 101 -5.02 25.74 7.19
CA ALA A 101 -6.15 25.92 8.10
C ALA A 101 -7.18 24.80 7.95
N GLY A 102 -7.53 24.42 6.72
CA GLY A 102 -8.42 23.29 6.48
C GLY A 102 -7.87 21.96 7.03
N ARG A 103 -6.57 21.75 6.94
CA ARG A 103 -5.93 20.57 7.56
C ARG A 103 -6.01 20.59 9.08
N ALA A 104 -5.79 21.74 9.72
CA ALA A 104 -5.92 21.88 11.17
C ALA A 104 -7.34 21.56 11.66
N LEU A 105 -8.37 22.03 10.93
CA LEU A 105 -9.77 21.68 11.21
C LEU A 105 -10.04 20.17 11.11
N LEU A 106 -9.46 19.52 10.10
CA LEU A 106 -9.61 18.07 9.94
C LEU A 106 -8.87 17.29 11.03
N ASP A 107 -7.70 17.74 11.49
CA ASP A 107 -6.96 17.14 12.60
C ASP A 107 -7.78 17.24 13.91
N GLU A 108 -8.35 18.41 14.21
CA GLU A 108 -9.21 18.61 15.39
C GLU A 108 -10.48 17.72 15.33
N TYR A 109 -11.08 17.62 14.16
CA TYR A 109 -12.25 16.76 13.97
C TYR A 109 -11.88 15.28 14.14
N GLU A 110 -10.75 14.84 13.59
CA GLU A 110 -10.24 13.47 13.72
C GLU A 110 -10.03 13.08 15.19
N GLU A 111 -9.45 13.97 16.00
CA GLU A 111 -9.30 13.75 17.45
C GLU A 111 -10.66 13.56 18.14
N LYS A 112 -11.67 14.39 17.81
CA LYS A 112 -13.03 14.26 18.34
C LYS A 112 -13.68 12.94 17.93
N VAL A 113 -13.53 12.54 16.65
CA VAL A 113 -14.03 11.26 16.13
C VAL A 113 -13.39 10.11 16.88
N PHE A 114 -12.07 10.13 17.03
CA PHE A 114 -11.35 9.06 17.70
C PHE A 114 -11.71 8.96 19.18
N ALA A 115 -11.87 10.08 19.89
CA ALA A 115 -12.30 10.10 21.29
C ALA A 115 -13.71 9.51 21.48
N ARG A 116 -14.67 9.90 20.63
CA ARG A 116 -16.02 9.34 20.61
C ARG A 116 -16.02 7.85 20.31
N PHE A 117 -15.34 7.44 19.25
CA PHE A 117 -15.22 6.05 18.85
C PHE A 117 -14.58 5.18 19.94
N ARG A 118 -13.54 5.71 20.60
CA ARG A 118 -12.90 5.04 21.74
C ARG A 118 -13.89 4.77 22.86
N GLN A 119 -14.69 5.76 23.25
CA GLN A 119 -15.68 5.60 24.29
C GLN A 119 -16.72 4.54 23.93
N GLU A 120 -17.23 4.58 22.71
CA GLU A 120 -18.23 3.62 22.21
C GLU A 120 -17.70 2.18 22.18
N VAL A 121 -16.46 1.96 21.75
CA VAL A 121 -15.83 0.63 21.73
C VAL A 121 -15.62 0.09 23.15
N LEU A 122 -15.19 0.95 24.09
CA LEU A 122 -15.01 0.56 25.50
C LEU A 122 -16.35 0.23 26.16
N ASP A 123 -17.41 1.01 25.90
CA ASP A 123 -18.75 0.78 26.43
C ASP A 123 -19.35 -0.51 25.87
N LEU A 124 -19.16 -0.74 24.56
CA LEU A 124 -19.58 -1.97 23.92
C LEU A 124 -18.87 -3.19 24.52
N GLY A 125 -17.56 -3.09 24.73
CA GLY A 125 -16.77 -4.16 25.33
C GLY A 125 -17.20 -4.49 26.77
N ARG A 126 -17.55 -3.47 27.55
CA ARG A 126 -18.11 -3.65 28.90
C ARG A 126 -19.47 -4.36 28.89
N LYS A 127 -20.37 -3.97 27.97
CA LYS A 127 -21.71 -4.56 27.81
C LYS A 127 -21.68 -6.01 27.36
N ILE A 128 -20.70 -6.39 26.53
CA ILE A 128 -20.60 -7.75 25.95
C ILE A 128 -19.60 -8.63 26.72
N THR A 129 -18.95 -8.09 27.74
CA THR A 129 -17.99 -8.82 28.57
C THR A 129 -16.81 -9.39 27.75
N THR A 130 -16.19 -8.54 26.91
CA THR A 130 -14.96 -8.92 26.18
C THR A 130 -13.78 -9.13 27.14
N PRO A 131 -12.79 -9.96 26.79
CA PRO A 131 -11.60 -10.14 27.62
C PRO A 131 -10.91 -8.81 27.98
N ARG A 132 -10.42 -8.71 29.22
CA ARG A 132 -9.79 -7.48 29.73
C ARG A 132 -8.65 -7.02 28.82
N GLY A 133 -8.64 -5.75 28.49
CA GLY A 133 -7.59 -5.12 27.65
C GLY A 133 -7.80 -5.28 26.14
N SER A 134 -8.70 -6.14 25.67
CA SER A 134 -8.89 -6.39 24.23
C SER A 134 -9.38 -5.16 23.47
N CYS A 135 -10.31 -4.39 24.05
CA CYS A 135 -10.78 -3.15 23.43
C CYS A 135 -9.68 -2.09 23.33
N SER A 136 -8.79 -1.99 24.32
CA SER A 136 -7.65 -1.09 24.26
C SER A 136 -6.68 -1.51 23.17
N GLN A 137 -6.37 -2.80 23.06
CA GLN A 137 -5.53 -3.31 21.97
C GLN A 137 -6.14 -3.04 20.59
N LEU A 138 -7.44 -3.26 20.42
CA LEU A 138 -8.14 -2.95 19.19
C LEU A 138 -8.03 -1.45 18.83
N LEU A 139 -8.26 -0.57 19.80
CA LEU A 139 -8.18 0.88 19.62
C LEU A 139 -6.77 1.35 19.26
N GLU A 140 -5.75 0.77 19.88
CA GLU A 140 -4.34 1.05 19.54
C GLU A 140 -4.00 0.57 18.13
N MET A 141 -4.54 -0.57 17.69
CA MET A 141 -4.38 -1.04 16.31
C MET A 141 -5.09 -0.13 15.32
N VAL A 142 -6.34 0.27 15.60
CA VAL A 142 -7.09 1.20 14.73
C VAL A 142 -6.36 2.55 14.63
N HIS A 143 -5.80 3.04 15.72
CA HIS A 143 -4.99 4.27 15.71
C HIS A 143 -3.76 4.14 14.80
N LEU A 144 -3.01 3.03 14.88
CA LEU A 144 -1.87 2.76 14.00
C LEU A 144 -2.28 2.53 12.53
N LEU A 145 -3.50 2.09 12.27
CA LEU A 145 -4.04 1.87 10.92
C LEU A 145 -4.59 3.16 10.31
N THR A 146 -4.94 4.15 11.12
CA THR A 146 -5.47 5.45 10.68
C THR A 146 -4.35 6.35 10.19
N ARG A 147 -4.42 6.78 8.92
CA ARG A 147 -3.49 7.77 8.39
C ARG A 147 -4.01 9.19 8.68
N HIS A 148 -3.38 9.86 9.61
CA HIS A 148 -3.67 11.26 9.91
C HIS A 148 -3.51 12.15 8.68
N LYS A 149 -4.46 13.06 8.44
CA LYS A 149 -4.50 13.89 7.21
C LYS A 149 -3.27 14.79 7.03
N ARG A 150 -2.57 15.13 8.12
CA ARG A 150 -1.30 15.88 8.13
C ARG A 150 -0.06 15.03 7.81
N HIS A 151 -0.16 13.70 7.90
CA HIS A 151 1.01 12.83 7.74
C HIS A 151 1.22 12.44 6.29
N PHE A 152 2.46 12.50 5.85
CA PHE A 152 2.90 11.84 4.62
C PHE A 152 2.75 10.34 4.73
N TYR A 153 2.56 9.69 3.60
CA TYR A 153 2.34 8.24 3.56
C TYR A 153 3.48 7.45 4.21
N TYR A 154 4.72 7.82 3.94
CA TYR A 154 5.88 7.15 4.55
C TYR A 154 5.92 7.32 6.06
N ARG A 155 5.64 8.50 6.57
CA ARG A 155 5.58 8.74 8.01
C ARG A 155 4.55 7.82 8.67
N TYR A 156 3.36 7.76 8.13
CA TYR A 156 2.30 6.88 8.59
C TYR A 156 2.73 5.41 8.61
N ILE A 157 3.30 4.90 7.51
CA ILE A 157 3.77 3.51 7.45
C ILE A 157 4.96 3.28 8.39
N SER A 158 5.86 4.27 8.58
CA SER A 158 6.98 4.13 9.51
C SER A 158 6.54 3.99 10.96
N GLU A 159 5.44 4.61 11.37
CA GLU A 159 4.86 4.45 12.72
C GLU A 159 4.45 3.00 12.98
N ILE A 160 3.90 2.30 11.98
CA ILE A 160 3.58 0.87 12.07
C ILE A 160 4.85 0.03 12.30
N PHE A 161 5.88 0.22 11.47
CA PHE A 161 7.10 -0.60 11.53
C PHE A 161 8.02 -0.25 12.71
N ASN A 162 7.91 0.96 13.27
CA ASN A 162 8.62 1.40 14.46
C ASN A 162 7.86 1.12 15.77
N CYS A 163 6.66 0.51 15.70
CA CYS A 163 5.93 0.10 16.89
C CYS A 163 6.80 -0.86 17.74
N PRO A 164 7.03 -0.57 19.04
CA PRO A 164 7.89 -1.40 19.89
C PRO A 164 7.27 -2.76 20.24
N ASP A 165 5.94 -2.85 20.31
CA ASP A 165 5.21 -4.10 20.53
C ASP A 165 5.20 -4.94 19.24
N SER A 166 5.97 -6.02 19.26
CA SER A 166 6.16 -6.89 18.11
C SER A 166 4.87 -7.60 17.69
N LEU A 167 4.04 -8.02 18.64
CA LEU A 167 2.76 -8.68 18.35
C LEU A 167 1.77 -7.71 17.71
N ARG A 168 1.64 -6.50 18.26
CA ARG A 168 0.81 -5.44 17.70
C ARG A 168 1.28 -5.06 16.31
N LYS A 169 2.59 -4.87 16.12
CA LYS A 169 3.19 -4.62 14.81
C LYS A 169 2.78 -5.68 13.80
N GLU A 170 2.91 -6.95 14.15
CA GLU A 170 2.55 -8.06 13.27
C GLU A 170 1.07 -8.06 12.91
N ARG A 171 0.17 -7.89 13.90
CA ARG A 171 -1.27 -7.81 13.67
C ARG A 171 -1.67 -6.66 12.75
N VAL A 172 -1.11 -5.46 12.99
CA VAL A 172 -1.34 -4.29 12.14
C VAL A 172 -0.79 -4.52 10.72
N LEU A 173 0.37 -5.15 10.60
CA LEU A 173 0.96 -5.54 9.32
C LEU A 173 0.07 -6.52 8.55
N GLN A 174 -0.53 -7.51 9.23
CA GLN A 174 -1.49 -8.45 8.62
C GLN A 174 -2.67 -7.70 8.02
N VAL A 175 -3.28 -6.77 8.76
CA VAL A 175 -4.38 -5.93 8.27
C VAL A 175 -3.92 -5.11 7.06
N LYS A 176 -2.74 -4.48 7.14
CA LYS A 176 -2.26 -3.62 6.06
C LYS A 176 -1.92 -4.38 4.77
N LEU A 177 -1.41 -5.61 4.88
CA LEU A 177 -1.20 -6.47 3.72
C LEU A 177 -2.53 -6.91 3.08
N ALA A 178 -3.54 -7.24 3.91
CA ALA A 178 -4.87 -7.63 3.45
C ALA A 178 -5.61 -6.46 2.77
N ASP A 179 -5.52 -5.23 3.32
CA ASP A 179 -6.01 -3.99 2.72
C ASP A 179 -5.38 -3.75 1.34
N ARG A 180 -4.04 -3.80 1.26
CA ARG A 180 -3.34 -3.55 0.01
C ARG A 180 -3.71 -4.53 -1.09
N MET A 181 -3.90 -5.81 -0.76
CA MET A 181 -4.37 -6.81 -1.73
C MET A 181 -5.69 -6.40 -2.39
N HIS A 182 -6.67 -5.94 -1.61
CA HIS A 182 -7.95 -5.51 -2.17
C HIS A 182 -7.81 -4.24 -3.03
N ASN A 183 -6.99 -3.28 -2.60
CA ASN A 183 -6.74 -2.06 -3.39
C ASN A 183 -6.05 -2.32 -4.73
N LEU A 184 -5.26 -3.39 -4.84
CA LEU A 184 -4.57 -3.76 -6.08
C LEU A 184 -5.48 -4.46 -7.09
N LEU A 185 -6.56 -5.12 -6.64
CA LEU A 185 -7.54 -5.75 -7.53
C LEU A 185 -8.29 -4.73 -8.39
N CYS A 186 -8.39 -3.47 -7.94
CA CYS A 186 -9.05 -2.37 -8.65
C CYS A 186 -8.06 -1.45 -9.37
N VAL A 187 -6.83 -1.91 -9.63
CA VAL A 187 -5.78 -1.05 -10.20
C VAL A 187 -6.13 -0.56 -11.62
N ASP A 188 -6.91 -1.31 -12.36
CA ASP A 188 -7.35 -0.98 -13.74
C ASP A 188 -8.22 0.27 -13.80
N CYS A 189 -8.92 0.62 -12.73
CA CYS A 189 -9.79 1.79 -12.65
C CYS A 189 -9.03 3.12 -12.48
N PHE A 190 -7.71 3.07 -12.34
CA PHE A 190 -6.85 4.24 -12.20
C PHE A 190 -6.19 4.62 -13.52
N SER A 191 -5.80 5.89 -13.69
CA SER A 191 -4.93 6.31 -14.80
C SER A 191 -3.54 5.68 -14.68
N GLY A 192 -2.77 5.60 -15.79
CA GLY A 192 -1.47 4.91 -15.82
C GLY A 192 -0.53 5.32 -14.70
N GLU A 193 -0.31 6.63 -14.50
CA GLU A 193 0.51 7.18 -13.42
C GLU A 193 -0.04 6.82 -12.02
N GLN A 194 -1.35 6.91 -11.84
CA GLN A 194 -1.98 6.55 -10.57
C GLN A 194 -1.87 5.05 -10.28
N ARG A 195 -1.92 4.20 -11.32
CA ARG A 195 -1.70 2.75 -11.18
C ARG A 195 -0.33 2.46 -10.61
N ILE A 196 0.73 3.00 -11.24
CA ILE A 196 2.11 2.82 -10.76
C ILE A 196 2.25 3.33 -9.33
N TYR A 197 1.67 4.49 -9.01
CA TYR A 197 1.69 5.05 -7.66
C TYR A 197 1.02 4.14 -6.62
N GLN A 198 -0.12 3.51 -6.93
CA GLN A 198 -0.76 2.56 -6.02
C GLN A 198 0.10 1.32 -5.80
N CYS A 199 0.72 0.78 -6.85
CA CYS A 199 1.63 -0.35 -6.77
C CYS A 199 2.90 0.01 -5.98
N PHE A 200 3.42 1.22 -6.14
CA PHE A 200 4.60 1.70 -5.43
C PHE A 200 4.38 1.83 -3.91
N LYS A 201 3.19 2.26 -3.47
CA LYS A 201 2.82 2.20 -2.05
C LYS A 201 2.90 0.77 -1.51
N SER A 202 2.42 -0.19 -2.27
CA SER A 202 2.49 -1.60 -1.89
C SER A 202 3.92 -2.11 -1.83
N LEU A 203 4.78 -1.71 -2.77
CA LEU A 203 6.20 -2.05 -2.76
C LEU A 203 6.89 -1.57 -1.47
N PHE A 204 6.62 -0.35 -1.00
CA PHE A 204 7.19 0.15 0.25
C PHE A 204 6.77 -0.70 1.46
N ILE A 205 5.49 -1.03 1.54
CA ILE A 205 4.98 -1.92 2.62
C ILE A 205 5.62 -3.30 2.51
N LEU A 206 5.69 -3.88 1.31
CA LEU A 206 6.28 -5.20 1.09
C LEU A 206 7.76 -5.25 1.47
N ASN A 207 8.54 -4.22 1.14
CA ASN A 207 9.94 -4.16 1.52
C ASN A 207 10.13 -4.16 3.05
N ASN A 208 9.33 -3.36 3.76
CA ASN A 208 9.36 -3.30 5.22
C ASN A 208 8.80 -4.59 5.86
N ALA A 209 7.76 -5.18 5.29
CA ALA A 209 7.24 -6.49 5.70
C ALA A 209 8.29 -7.59 5.53
N LYS A 210 9.03 -7.58 4.41
CA LYS A 210 10.14 -8.51 4.17
C LYS A 210 11.22 -8.36 5.24
N ARG A 211 11.60 -7.14 5.56
CA ARG A 211 12.56 -6.86 6.64
C ARG A 211 12.08 -7.45 7.96
N PHE A 212 10.81 -7.21 8.33
CA PHE A 212 10.23 -7.79 9.54
C PHE A 212 10.29 -9.32 9.54
N LEU A 213 9.93 -9.99 8.44
CA LEU A 213 9.97 -11.44 8.31
C LEU A 213 11.41 -11.99 8.40
N VAL A 214 12.39 -11.29 7.83
CA VAL A 214 13.82 -11.67 7.93
C VAL A 214 14.29 -11.55 9.39
N GLU A 215 13.97 -10.45 10.07
CA GLU A 215 14.31 -10.25 11.49
C GLU A 215 13.68 -11.30 12.39
N CYS A 216 12.43 -11.69 12.15
CA CYS A 216 11.77 -12.78 12.91
C CYS A 216 12.52 -14.10 12.74
N ARG A 217 12.92 -14.44 11.51
CA ARG A 217 13.70 -15.68 11.26
C ARG A 217 15.06 -15.65 11.95
N GLN A 218 15.78 -14.54 11.89
CA GLN A 218 17.10 -14.38 12.51
C GLN A 218 17.03 -14.47 14.05
N LYS A 219 16.00 -13.88 14.66
CA LYS A 219 15.81 -13.88 16.12
C LYS A 219 15.14 -15.16 16.66
N LYS A 220 14.86 -16.14 15.79
CA LYS A 220 14.07 -17.33 16.11
C LYS A 220 12.70 -17.00 16.75
N HIS A 221 12.18 -15.82 16.52
CA HIS A 221 10.81 -15.47 16.86
C HIS A 221 9.87 -16.10 15.85
N GLN A 222 8.91 -16.85 16.35
CA GLN A 222 7.89 -17.44 15.50
C GLN A 222 6.97 -16.32 14.98
N CYS A 223 7.21 -15.88 13.74
CA CYS A 223 6.22 -15.09 13.00
C CYS A 223 5.04 -16.01 12.66
N HIS A 224 3.83 -15.48 12.73
CA HIS A 224 2.65 -16.27 12.37
C HIS A 224 2.67 -16.65 10.88
N ALA A 225 2.39 -17.90 10.57
CA ALA A 225 2.30 -18.40 9.18
C ALA A 225 1.34 -17.57 8.32
N ALA A 226 0.30 -16.99 8.94
CA ALA A 226 -0.63 -16.07 8.31
C ALA A 226 0.06 -14.83 7.73
N THR A 227 1.05 -14.25 8.44
CA THR A 227 1.79 -13.07 7.99
C THR A 227 2.60 -13.36 6.74
N GLU A 228 3.30 -14.50 6.70
CA GLU A 228 4.02 -14.94 5.50
C GLU A 228 3.08 -15.19 4.32
N LYS A 229 1.93 -15.81 4.57
CA LYS A 229 0.93 -16.08 3.55
C LYS A 229 0.35 -14.78 2.97
N LEU A 230 0.03 -13.79 3.82
CA LEU A 230 -0.42 -12.48 3.41
C LEU A 230 0.66 -11.74 2.62
N PHE A 231 1.92 -11.78 3.09
CA PHE A 231 3.05 -11.19 2.35
C PHE A 231 3.17 -11.79 0.94
N LYS A 232 3.17 -13.12 0.83
CA LYS A 232 3.26 -13.82 -0.47
C LYS A 232 2.09 -13.45 -1.39
N LYS A 233 0.86 -13.43 -0.88
CA LYS A 233 -0.32 -13.08 -1.68
C LYS A 233 -0.33 -11.60 -2.08
N CYS A 234 0.03 -10.69 -1.18
CA CYS A 234 0.15 -9.26 -1.48
C CYS A 234 1.26 -8.99 -2.51
N SER A 235 2.42 -9.67 -2.39
CA SER A 235 3.50 -9.58 -3.39
C SER A 235 3.04 -10.03 -4.76
N LYS A 236 2.32 -11.16 -4.85
CA LYS A 236 1.75 -11.65 -6.11
C LYS A 236 0.77 -10.65 -6.72
N ALA A 237 -0.16 -10.12 -5.91
CA ALA A 237 -1.11 -9.09 -6.38
C ALA A 237 -0.39 -7.82 -6.87
N THR A 238 0.68 -7.41 -6.19
CA THR A 238 1.49 -6.26 -6.62
C THR A 238 2.24 -6.54 -7.92
N TYR A 239 2.78 -7.74 -8.07
CA TYR A 239 3.44 -8.18 -9.31
C TYR A 239 2.47 -8.16 -10.49
N ASP A 240 1.26 -8.71 -10.33
CA ASP A 240 0.26 -8.75 -11.37
C ASP A 240 -0.24 -7.37 -11.75
N ALA A 241 -0.43 -6.49 -10.75
CA ALA A 241 -0.79 -5.10 -11.01
C ALA A 241 0.28 -4.38 -11.86
N PHE A 242 1.58 -4.59 -11.60
CA PHE A 242 2.64 -4.08 -12.47
C PHE A 242 2.63 -4.72 -13.85
N LEU A 243 2.34 -6.03 -13.95
CA LEU A 243 2.23 -6.73 -15.24
C LEU A 243 1.09 -6.17 -16.09
N ILE A 244 -0.06 -5.84 -15.48
CA ILE A 244 -1.18 -5.17 -16.15
C ILE A 244 -0.72 -3.81 -16.71
N ILE A 245 0.05 -3.04 -15.94
CA ILE A 245 0.59 -1.75 -16.39
C ILE A 245 1.55 -1.94 -17.55
N CYS A 246 2.46 -2.92 -17.50
CA CYS A 246 3.35 -3.25 -18.60
C CYS A 246 2.56 -3.58 -19.87
N ARG A 247 1.52 -4.39 -19.76
CA ARG A 247 0.66 -4.75 -20.91
C ARG A 247 -0.06 -3.52 -21.48
N SER A 248 -0.57 -2.65 -20.63
CA SER A 248 -1.26 -1.42 -21.04
C SER A 248 -0.32 -0.39 -21.70
N ALA A 249 0.96 -0.37 -21.31
CA ALA A 249 1.99 0.48 -21.86
C ALA A 249 2.75 -0.17 -23.04
N SER A 250 2.42 -1.41 -23.42
CA SER A 250 3.06 -2.09 -24.54
C SER A 250 2.54 -1.55 -25.88
N VAL A 251 3.45 -1.03 -26.68
CA VAL A 251 3.17 -0.47 -28.00
C VAL A 251 3.98 -1.22 -29.05
N LYS A 252 3.30 -1.76 -30.05
CA LYS A 252 3.93 -2.65 -31.06
C LYS A 252 5.11 -1.98 -31.79
N GLU A 253 4.98 -0.70 -32.12
CA GLU A 253 6.00 0.06 -32.86
C GLU A 253 7.29 0.27 -32.06
N ILE A 254 7.26 0.15 -30.74
CA ILE A 254 8.43 0.30 -29.85
C ILE A 254 8.81 -1.00 -29.12
N ALA A 255 8.20 -2.13 -29.48
CA ALA A 255 8.39 -3.39 -28.77
C ALA A 255 9.86 -3.84 -28.69
N VAL A 256 10.65 -3.61 -29.74
CA VAL A 256 12.10 -3.93 -29.74
C VAL A 256 12.85 -3.09 -28.72
N VAL A 257 12.54 -1.81 -28.62
CA VAL A 257 13.17 -0.91 -27.65
C VAL A 257 12.76 -1.27 -26.22
N GLN A 258 11.50 -1.66 -26.02
CA GLN A 258 11.03 -2.16 -24.74
C GLN A 258 11.81 -3.42 -24.31
N ALA A 259 12.01 -4.37 -25.22
CA ALA A 259 12.81 -5.58 -24.95
C ALA A 259 14.27 -5.25 -24.63
N MET A 260 14.88 -4.27 -25.31
CA MET A 260 16.23 -3.79 -24.99
C MET A 260 16.30 -3.19 -23.58
N VAL A 261 15.29 -2.44 -23.18
CA VAL A 261 15.19 -1.86 -21.83
C VAL A 261 15.08 -2.96 -20.77
N GLU A 262 14.28 -4.00 -21.02
CA GLU A 262 14.17 -5.16 -20.13
C GLU A 262 15.51 -5.86 -19.95
N LEU A 263 16.19 -6.16 -21.06
CA LEU A 263 17.48 -6.84 -21.03
C LEU A 263 18.54 -6.02 -20.28
N ALA A 264 18.57 -4.71 -20.50
CA ALA A 264 19.49 -3.81 -19.81
C ALA A 264 19.21 -3.81 -18.29
N PHE A 265 17.94 -3.77 -17.90
CA PHE A 265 17.57 -3.81 -16.49
C PHE A 265 17.96 -5.14 -15.83
N HIS A 266 17.62 -6.27 -16.43
CA HIS A 266 18.01 -7.59 -15.94
C HIS A 266 19.52 -7.72 -15.74
N LYS A 267 20.28 -7.38 -16.78
CA LYS A 267 21.72 -7.55 -16.78
C LYS A 267 22.44 -6.69 -15.75
N PHE A 268 22.03 -5.45 -15.57
CA PHE A 268 22.81 -4.48 -14.80
C PHE A 268 22.22 -4.13 -13.44
N ALA A 269 20.90 -4.14 -13.29
CA ALA A 269 20.24 -3.69 -12.06
C ALA A 269 19.95 -4.84 -11.10
N ILE A 270 19.32 -5.91 -11.58
CA ILE A 270 18.86 -6.99 -10.71
C ILE A 270 19.98 -7.97 -10.38
N GLU A 271 20.77 -8.36 -11.38
CA GLU A 271 21.80 -9.39 -11.18
C GLU A 271 22.97 -8.93 -10.30
N LYS A 272 23.38 -7.67 -10.42
CA LYS A 272 24.59 -7.18 -9.75
C LYS A 272 24.35 -6.35 -8.51
N GLU A 273 23.43 -5.42 -8.54
CA GLU A 273 23.46 -4.31 -7.59
C GLU A 273 22.11 -3.96 -6.96
N GLY A 274 21.00 -4.47 -7.51
CA GLY A 274 19.66 -4.16 -7.05
C GLY A 274 19.20 -2.73 -7.39
N LEU A 275 17.95 -2.42 -7.00
CA LEU A 275 17.27 -1.19 -7.38
C LEU A 275 17.97 0.09 -6.89
N CYS A 276 18.63 0.05 -5.73
CA CYS A 276 19.24 1.24 -5.13
C CYS A 276 20.39 1.80 -5.97
N LYS A 277 21.14 0.96 -6.66
CA LYS A 277 22.25 1.42 -7.50
C LYS A 277 21.83 1.90 -8.89
N VAL A 278 20.66 1.49 -9.38
CA VAL A 278 20.06 2.09 -10.58
C VAL A 278 19.87 3.60 -10.42
N THR A 279 19.65 4.07 -9.20
CA THR A 279 19.49 5.51 -8.89
C THR A 279 20.81 6.28 -8.83
N GLN A 280 21.97 5.60 -8.92
CA GLN A 280 23.32 6.18 -8.82
C GLN A 280 24.00 6.39 -10.18
N VAL A 281 23.37 5.99 -11.29
CA VAL A 281 23.89 6.22 -12.64
C VAL A 281 24.12 7.72 -12.87
N ASN A 282 25.30 8.06 -13.39
CA ASN A 282 25.71 9.44 -13.63
C ASN A 282 24.76 10.12 -14.64
N GLU A 283 24.32 11.33 -14.34
CA GLU A 283 23.40 12.08 -15.22
C GLU A 283 23.97 12.40 -16.61
N ARG A 284 25.27 12.37 -16.78
CA ARG A 284 25.97 12.60 -18.06
C ARG A 284 26.12 11.33 -18.89
N GLU A 285 25.82 10.18 -18.33
CA GLU A 285 26.05 8.90 -18.97
C GLU A 285 24.93 8.60 -19.98
N MET A 286 25.30 8.32 -21.22
CA MET A 286 24.39 7.91 -22.30
C MET A 286 24.21 6.40 -22.32
N HIS A 287 23.91 5.81 -21.16
CA HIS A 287 23.70 4.38 -21.02
C HIS A 287 22.21 4.06 -20.82
N PRO A 288 21.68 2.94 -21.41
CA PRO A 288 20.28 2.53 -21.21
C PRO A 288 19.82 2.47 -19.75
N MET A 289 20.75 2.14 -18.85
CA MET A 289 20.46 2.11 -17.40
C MET A 289 20.03 3.46 -16.82
N ARG A 290 20.38 4.57 -17.46
CA ARG A 290 19.88 5.87 -17.02
C ARG A 290 18.37 6.00 -17.16
N LEU A 291 17.75 5.22 -18.03
CA LEU A 291 16.29 5.17 -18.13
C LEU A 291 15.63 4.65 -16.83
N PHE A 292 16.36 3.86 -16.04
CA PHE A 292 15.92 3.39 -14.73
C PHE A 292 16.33 4.32 -13.60
N HIS A 293 17.16 5.32 -13.88
CA HIS A 293 17.55 6.31 -12.90
C HIS A 293 16.33 7.04 -12.34
N ALA A 294 16.31 7.22 -11.05
CA ALA A 294 15.27 7.96 -10.36
C ALA A 294 13.86 7.35 -10.33
N VAL A 295 13.62 6.10 -10.76
CA VAL A 295 12.29 5.46 -10.65
C VAL A 295 11.77 5.53 -9.21
N VAL A 296 12.58 5.09 -8.24
CA VAL A 296 12.19 5.17 -6.82
C VAL A 296 12.06 6.62 -6.36
N ARG A 297 13.00 7.50 -6.72
CA ARG A 297 12.98 8.92 -6.31
C ARG A 297 11.78 9.67 -6.88
N LYS A 298 11.36 9.35 -8.11
CA LYS A 298 10.19 9.94 -8.74
C LYS A 298 8.93 9.65 -7.93
N TYR A 299 8.70 8.40 -7.58
CA TYR A 299 7.53 8.01 -6.79
C TYR A 299 7.66 8.34 -5.31
N ASP A 300 8.88 8.42 -4.78
CA ASP A 300 9.16 8.98 -3.46
C ASP A 300 8.67 10.43 -3.36
N ALA A 301 9.02 11.29 -4.31
CA ALA A 301 8.51 12.65 -4.37
C ALA A 301 6.97 12.71 -4.37
N ARG A 302 6.32 11.74 -5.05
CA ARG A 302 4.86 11.61 -5.05
C ARG A 302 4.31 11.24 -3.67
N LEU A 303 4.96 10.32 -2.96
CA LEU A 303 4.53 9.89 -1.62
C LEU A 303 4.76 10.95 -0.55
N THR A 304 5.76 11.81 -0.72
CA THR A 304 6.07 12.92 0.18
C THR A 304 5.35 14.23 -0.18
N HIS A 305 4.43 14.19 -1.18
CA HIS A 305 3.69 15.35 -1.68
C HIS A 305 4.57 16.48 -2.22
N GLU A 306 5.75 16.16 -2.73
CA GLU A 306 6.63 17.10 -3.44
C GLU A 306 6.21 17.18 -4.93
N SER A 307 5.02 17.74 -5.20
CA SER A 307 4.43 17.76 -6.54
C SER A 307 5.32 18.40 -7.59
N ASP A 308 5.94 19.55 -7.26
CA ASP A 308 6.79 20.28 -8.21
C ASP A 308 8.04 19.47 -8.57
N LYS A 309 8.63 18.78 -7.58
CA LYS A 309 9.77 17.89 -7.80
C LYS A 309 9.39 16.68 -8.67
N PHE A 310 8.22 16.10 -8.41
CA PHE A 310 7.71 15.00 -9.24
C PHE A 310 7.52 15.42 -10.69
N GLU A 311 6.90 16.58 -10.96
CA GLU A 311 6.71 17.09 -12.31
C GLU A 311 8.04 17.49 -12.99
N LEU A 312 8.98 18.04 -12.24
CA LEU A 312 10.33 18.33 -12.74
C LEU A 312 11.04 17.04 -13.17
N MET A 313 10.99 15.98 -12.35
CA MET A 313 11.61 14.70 -12.68
C MET A 313 11.00 14.06 -13.92
N LYS A 314 9.66 14.13 -14.09
CA LYS A 314 8.97 13.68 -15.32
C LYS A 314 9.47 14.42 -16.56
N LYS A 315 9.58 15.75 -16.47
CA LYS A 315 10.09 16.58 -17.59
C LYS A 315 11.52 16.22 -17.95
N GLN A 316 12.39 16.04 -16.96
CA GLN A 316 13.78 15.66 -17.16
C GLN A 316 13.92 14.27 -17.78
N GLU A 317 13.11 13.32 -17.33
CA GLU A 317 13.08 11.95 -17.86
C GLU A 317 12.61 11.95 -19.32
N MET A 318 11.54 12.67 -19.64
CA MET A 318 11.04 12.80 -21.01
C MET A 318 12.06 13.45 -21.93
N ALA A 319 12.72 14.52 -21.48
CA ALA A 319 13.78 15.19 -22.26
C ALA A 319 14.98 14.27 -22.50
N TYR A 320 15.32 13.46 -21.52
CA TYR A 320 16.38 12.45 -21.66
C TYR A 320 15.99 11.36 -22.67
N CYS A 321 14.78 10.77 -22.55
CA CYS A 321 14.29 9.77 -23.50
C CYS A 321 14.24 10.30 -24.92
N LYS A 322 13.77 11.53 -25.11
CA LYS A 322 13.73 12.18 -26.44
C LYS A 322 15.12 12.30 -27.06
N ARG A 323 16.14 12.64 -26.30
CA ARG A 323 17.53 12.73 -26.80
C ARG A 323 18.13 11.35 -27.05
N PHE A 324 17.92 10.41 -26.12
CA PHE A 324 18.50 9.08 -26.20
C PHE A 324 17.95 8.28 -27.40
N PHE A 325 16.66 8.46 -27.71
CA PHE A 325 15.99 7.79 -28.83
C PHE A 325 15.75 8.74 -30.03
N ALA A 326 16.57 9.75 -30.22
CA ALA A 326 16.38 10.74 -31.30
C ALA A 326 16.31 10.09 -32.69
N ASP A 327 17.14 9.09 -32.94
CA ASP A 327 17.22 8.38 -34.23
C ASP A 327 15.95 7.57 -34.54
N TYR A 328 15.18 7.21 -33.54
CA TYR A 328 13.94 6.42 -33.71
C TYR A 328 12.73 7.28 -34.05
N LYS A 329 12.81 8.60 -33.94
CA LYS A 329 11.72 9.55 -34.26
C LYS A 329 10.39 9.24 -33.55
N PHE A 330 10.44 8.77 -32.29
CA PHE A 330 9.26 8.44 -31.51
C PHE A 330 8.39 9.67 -31.24
N THR A 331 7.07 9.44 -31.29
CA THR A 331 6.10 10.46 -30.83
C THR A 331 6.18 10.67 -29.32
N PRO A 332 5.67 11.79 -28.79
CA PRO A 332 5.58 12.00 -27.34
C PRO A 332 4.82 10.87 -26.63
N GLU A 333 3.76 10.33 -27.25
CA GLU A 333 2.94 9.23 -26.73
C GLU A 333 3.74 7.93 -26.65
N GLN A 334 4.55 7.61 -27.67
CA GLN A 334 5.45 6.46 -27.67
C GLN A 334 6.54 6.58 -26.62
N LEU A 335 7.12 7.77 -26.43
CA LEU A 335 8.09 8.01 -25.37
C LEU A 335 7.47 7.89 -23.97
N GLN A 336 6.23 8.38 -23.79
CA GLN A 336 5.52 8.21 -22.52
C GLN A 336 5.21 6.73 -22.24
N ALA A 337 4.74 6.00 -23.26
CA ALA A 337 4.51 4.55 -23.14
C ALA A 337 5.79 3.80 -22.77
N LEU A 338 6.94 4.19 -23.33
CA LEU A 338 8.23 3.61 -22.99
C LEU A 338 8.62 3.89 -21.54
N ILE A 339 8.39 5.10 -21.04
CA ILE A 339 8.66 5.49 -19.65
C ILE A 339 7.77 4.68 -18.70
N ASP A 340 6.47 4.60 -18.96
CA ASP A 340 5.52 3.88 -18.13
C ASP A 340 5.84 2.38 -18.11
N TYR A 341 6.18 1.82 -19.26
CA TYR A 341 6.61 0.43 -19.39
C TYR A 341 7.87 0.15 -18.56
N LYS A 342 8.89 0.97 -18.73
CA LYS A 342 10.15 0.87 -18.00
C LYS A 342 9.94 0.91 -16.48
N ASP A 343 9.16 1.87 -15.98
CA ASP A 343 8.90 2.02 -14.56
C ASP A 343 8.18 0.78 -13.99
N ALA A 344 7.12 0.36 -14.67
CA ALA A 344 6.35 -0.81 -14.25
C ALA A 344 7.18 -2.09 -14.30
N TYR A 345 7.98 -2.28 -15.35
CA TYR A 345 8.83 -3.45 -15.49
C TYR A 345 9.90 -3.52 -14.40
N ALA A 346 10.60 -2.41 -14.15
CA ALA A 346 11.62 -2.34 -13.12
C ALA A 346 11.06 -2.68 -11.73
N LEU A 347 9.93 -2.09 -11.37
CA LEU A 347 9.29 -2.31 -10.07
C LEU A 347 8.69 -3.72 -9.97
N LYS A 348 8.17 -4.28 -11.05
CA LYS A 348 7.70 -5.67 -11.13
C LYS A 348 8.81 -6.67 -10.78
N GLU A 349 9.98 -6.51 -11.38
CA GLU A 349 11.13 -7.38 -11.12
C GLU A 349 11.61 -7.29 -9.67
N VAL A 350 11.58 -6.10 -9.08
CA VAL A 350 11.88 -5.92 -7.66
C VAL A 350 10.90 -6.67 -6.77
N VAL A 351 9.61 -6.63 -7.09
CA VAL A 351 8.59 -7.41 -6.35
C VAL A 351 8.85 -8.92 -6.50
N ALA A 352 9.24 -9.38 -7.69
CA ALA A 352 9.61 -10.77 -7.89
C ALA A 352 10.79 -11.18 -6.99
N ARG A 353 11.83 -10.35 -6.89
CA ARG A 353 12.95 -10.62 -5.97
C ARG A 353 12.54 -10.61 -4.51
N LEU A 354 11.71 -9.67 -4.08
CA LEU A 354 11.17 -9.67 -2.71
C LEU A 354 10.40 -10.96 -2.41
N LEU A 355 9.73 -11.54 -3.40
CA LEU A 355 8.94 -12.77 -3.24
C LEU A 355 9.82 -14.04 -3.21
N TYR A 356 10.78 -14.15 -4.12
CA TYR A 356 11.51 -15.41 -4.37
C TYR A 356 12.88 -15.49 -3.74
N ASP A 357 13.56 -14.36 -3.51
CA ASP A 357 14.85 -14.32 -2.82
C ASP A 357 14.61 -14.14 -1.31
N PRO A 358 14.97 -15.13 -0.47
CA PRO A 358 14.68 -15.11 0.96
C PRO A 358 15.23 -13.90 1.69
N ASP A 359 16.40 -13.41 1.31
CA ASP A 359 17.14 -12.39 2.05
C ASP A 359 17.16 -11.02 1.34
N TYR A 360 16.55 -10.94 0.15
CA TYR A 360 16.51 -9.69 -0.59
C TYR A 360 15.65 -8.62 0.09
N ILE A 361 16.25 -7.48 0.35
CA ILE A 361 15.64 -6.26 0.89
C ILE A 361 16.21 -5.08 0.11
N ILE A 362 15.36 -4.12 -0.24
CA ILE A 362 15.80 -2.87 -0.85
C ILE A 362 16.39 -1.99 0.25
N SER A 363 17.72 -1.85 0.29
CA SER A 363 18.41 -0.92 1.20
C SER A 363 18.08 0.53 0.82
N GLY A 364 18.02 1.44 1.81
CA GLY A 364 17.63 2.83 1.60
C GLY A 364 16.12 3.04 1.43
N PHE A 365 15.32 1.98 1.49
CA PHE A 365 13.86 2.02 1.30
C PHE A 365 13.12 1.36 2.49
N LEU A 366 13.60 1.65 3.70
CA LEU A 366 13.08 1.11 4.96
C LEU A 366 12.54 2.20 5.87
N ALA A 367 11.57 1.86 6.70
CA ALA A 367 10.95 2.78 7.64
C ALA A 367 11.95 3.43 8.61
N GLN A 368 13.00 2.69 9.01
CA GLN A 368 14.07 3.18 9.89
C GLN A 368 14.98 4.19 9.21
N GLU A 369 15.01 4.22 7.88
CA GLU A 369 15.83 5.10 7.07
C GLU A 369 15.10 6.40 6.68
N LEU A 370 13.87 6.59 7.17
CA LEU A 370 13.13 7.82 6.98
C LEU A 370 13.54 8.89 8.00
N SER A 371 13.47 10.15 7.59
CA SER A 371 13.57 11.30 8.49
C SER A 371 12.31 11.38 9.38
N LYS A 372 12.34 12.26 10.38
CA LYS A 372 11.15 12.54 11.24
C LYS A 372 9.95 13.06 10.43
N GLU A 373 10.21 13.69 9.30
CA GLU A 373 9.19 14.21 8.37
C GLU A 373 8.68 13.12 7.42
N GLY A 374 9.21 11.90 7.44
CA GLY A 374 8.84 10.79 6.57
C GLY A 374 9.50 10.84 5.18
N ARG A 375 10.67 11.47 5.04
CA ARG A 375 11.45 11.50 3.79
C ARG A 375 12.58 10.47 3.85
N ILE A 376 12.89 9.84 2.72
CA ILE A 376 14.05 8.95 2.61
C ILE A 376 15.32 9.78 2.87
N LYS A 377 16.12 9.34 3.85
CA LYS A 377 17.43 9.96 4.12
C LYS A 377 18.32 9.77 2.90
N LYS A 378 19.03 10.83 2.51
CA LYS A 378 20.10 10.71 1.52
C LYS A 378 21.29 10.08 2.24
N HIS A 379 21.75 8.94 1.76
CA HIS A 379 23.01 8.35 2.14
C HIS A 379 24.13 8.94 1.30
#